data_8d0592c7e6910cca9f00d23f354b06b3
#
_entry.id   8d0592c7e6910cca9f00d23f354b06b3
#
_cell.length_a   1.000
_cell.length_b   1.000
_cell.length_c   1.000
_cell.angle_alpha   90.00
_cell.angle_beta   90.00
_cell.angle_gamma   90.00
#
_symmetry.space_group_name_H-M   'P 1'
#
loop_
_entity.id
_entity.type
_entity.pdbx_description
1 polymer ?
#
loop_
_entity_poly.entity_id
_entity_poly.type
_entity_poly.pdbx_seq_one_letter_code
_entity_poly.pdbx_strand_id
1 'polypeptide(L)'
;CGKTEFLKVMFRFAQTHIVLTASSQMIRLDCSEYLVDPKSFHRKLFDPADGLISHMEDHFIVLEQVDRLAQGELKELTSLLQNREGGLLAAVINEASQEASVQNAAAGFFPAQIRLPALSEWSLSDRLNLIRRFFTQEAGCVGKKIIVGSELLICLLLYPCRENLRQLHTDIRMGCANAYMRCYEQKTDSLTVTASDMPDYVRHI
;
A
#
# COMPACT_ATOMS: atom_id res chain seq x y z
N CYS A 1 4.05 -2.27 -2.04
CA CYS A 1 3.26 -3.08 -2.96
C CYS A 1 1.96 -2.44 -3.45
N GLY A 2 1.61 -1.20 -3.07
CA GLY A 2 0.43 -0.51 -3.61
C GLY A 2 -0.93 -1.00 -3.07
N LYS A 3 -0.98 -1.75 -1.97
CA LYS A 3 -2.22 -2.28 -1.36
C LYS A 3 -3.29 -1.21 -1.15
N THR A 4 -2.92 -0.09 -0.56
CA THR A 4 -3.85 1.02 -0.31
C THR A 4 -4.44 1.60 -1.59
N GLU A 5 -3.63 1.78 -2.64
CA GLU A 5 -4.14 2.30 -3.93
C GLU A 5 -5.02 1.27 -4.63
N PHE A 6 -4.68 -0.01 -4.54
CA PHE A 6 -5.52 -1.08 -5.05
C PHE A 6 -6.90 -1.11 -4.37
N LEU A 7 -6.95 -0.99 -3.05
CA LEU A 7 -8.21 -0.92 -2.30
C LEU A 7 -9.06 0.29 -2.69
N LYS A 8 -8.45 1.45 -2.93
CA LYS A 8 -9.17 2.63 -3.45
C LYS A 8 -9.78 2.38 -4.83
N VAL A 9 -9.05 1.69 -5.70
CA VAL A 9 -9.56 1.30 -7.02
C VAL A 9 -10.72 0.33 -6.89
N MET A 10 -10.61 -0.69 -6.04
CA MET A 10 -11.69 -1.63 -5.75
C MET A 10 -12.94 -0.94 -5.20
N PHE A 11 -12.77 -0.01 -4.27
CA PHE A 11 -13.88 0.76 -3.71
C PHE A 11 -14.62 1.56 -4.80
N ARG A 12 -13.88 2.29 -5.64
CA ARG A 12 -14.48 3.03 -6.76
C ARG A 12 -15.17 2.11 -7.76
N PHE A 13 -14.57 0.97 -8.04
CA PHE A 13 -15.17 -0.04 -8.90
C PHE A 13 -16.50 -0.55 -8.34
N ALA A 14 -16.55 -0.86 -7.04
CA ALA A 14 -17.76 -1.31 -6.36
C ALA A 14 -18.88 -0.24 -6.39
N GLN A 15 -18.54 1.02 -6.21
CA GLN A 15 -19.50 2.12 -6.36
C GLN A 15 -20.02 2.27 -7.81
N THR A 16 -19.13 2.13 -8.78
CA THR A 16 -19.51 2.25 -10.22
C THR A 16 -20.43 1.10 -10.66
N HIS A 17 -20.26 -0.09 -10.09
CA HIS A 17 -21.04 -1.29 -10.45
C HIS A 17 -22.21 -1.56 -9.49
N ILE A 18 -22.62 -0.57 -8.71
CA ILE A 18 -23.83 -0.61 -7.85
C ILE A 18 -23.75 -1.73 -6.76
N VAL A 19 -22.54 -2.20 -6.43
CA VAL A 19 -22.31 -3.08 -5.28
C VAL A 19 -22.35 -2.27 -3.98
N LEU A 20 -21.92 -1.01 -4.08
CA LEU A 20 -21.96 -0.02 -3.00
C LEU A 20 -22.68 1.23 -3.50
N THR A 21 -23.29 1.96 -2.59
CA THR A 21 -23.99 3.22 -2.89
C THR A 21 -22.98 4.39 -3.02
N ALA A 22 -23.43 5.49 -3.58
CA ALA A 22 -22.61 6.71 -3.64
C ALA A 22 -22.30 7.30 -2.24
N SER A 23 -23.15 7.02 -1.25
CA SER A 23 -22.95 7.42 0.16
C SER A 23 -22.02 6.48 0.93
N SER A 24 -21.72 5.31 0.40
CA SER A 24 -20.85 4.33 1.05
C SER A 24 -19.45 4.90 1.28
N GLN A 25 -18.87 4.54 2.41
CA GLN A 25 -17.52 4.96 2.78
C GLN A 25 -16.58 3.74 2.85
N MET A 26 -15.30 4.00 2.61
CA MET A 26 -14.25 3.03 2.87
C MET A 26 -13.72 3.24 4.30
N ILE A 27 -14.03 2.31 5.19
CA ILE A 27 -13.62 2.35 6.59
C ILE A 27 -12.41 1.43 6.76
N ARG A 28 -11.33 1.94 7.30
CA ARG A 28 -10.08 1.20 7.54
C ARG A 28 -9.88 0.99 9.03
N LEU A 29 -9.62 -0.24 9.43
CA LEU A 29 -9.29 -0.63 10.79
C LEU A 29 -7.94 -1.33 10.82
N ASP A 30 -7.03 -0.82 11.64
CA ASP A 30 -5.72 -1.45 11.86
C ASP A 30 -5.82 -2.49 12.98
N CYS A 31 -5.69 -3.76 12.62
CA CYS A 31 -5.79 -4.86 13.57
C CYS A 31 -4.62 -4.92 14.56
N SER A 32 -3.56 -4.12 14.36
CA SER A 32 -2.51 -3.99 15.38
C SER A 32 -3.00 -3.33 16.67
N GLU A 33 -4.10 -2.57 16.63
CA GLU A 33 -4.76 -2.01 17.81
C GLU A 33 -5.21 -3.10 18.79
N TYR A 34 -5.52 -4.31 18.29
CA TYR A 34 -5.86 -5.47 19.11
C TYR A 34 -4.76 -5.83 20.12
N LEU A 35 -3.49 -5.68 19.76
CA LEU A 35 -2.37 -5.97 20.63
C LEU A 35 -2.25 -5.01 21.82
N VAL A 36 -2.83 -3.80 21.71
CA VAL A 36 -2.78 -2.75 22.72
C VAL A 36 -3.97 -2.87 23.67
N ASP A 37 -5.18 -2.97 23.12
CA ASP A 37 -6.43 -3.12 23.89
C ASP A 37 -7.42 -4.06 23.17
N PRO A 38 -7.33 -5.37 23.43
CA PRO A 38 -8.20 -6.36 22.83
C PRO A 38 -9.67 -6.12 23.06
N LYS A 39 -10.07 -5.64 24.24
CA LYS A 39 -11.49 -5.45 24.59
C LYS A 39 -12.09 -4.27 23.86
N SER A 40 -11.37 -3.16 23.76
CA SER A 40 -11.82 -1.99 23.02
C SER A 40 -11.89 -2.29 21.53
N PHE A 41 -10.89 -3.00 21.01
CA PHE A 41 -10.87 -3.44 19.61
C PHE A 41 -12.05 -4.37 19.29
N HIS A 42 -12.31 -5.38 20.14
CA HIS A 42 -13.41 -6.32 19.97
C HIS A 42 -14.76 -5.58 19.92
N ARG A 43 -14.99 -4.64 20.85
CA ARG A 43 -16.20 -3.81 20.85
C ARG A 43 -16.32 -2.99 19.56
N LYS A 44 -15.24 -2.31 19.15
CA LYS A 44 -15.22 -1.50 17.93
C LYS A 44 -15.57 -2.31 16.68
N LEU A 45 -15.23 -3.59 16.66
CA LEU A 45 -15.47 -4.47 15.51
C LEU A 45 -16.83 -5.15 15.59
N PHE A 46 -17.20 -5.71 16.73
CA PHE A 46 -18.31 -6.66 16.91
C PHE A 46 -19.51 -6.14 17.71
N ASP A 47 -19.49 -4.93 18.27
CA ASP A 47 -20.63 -4.41 19.02
C ASP A 47 -21.90 -4.49 18.16
N PRO A 48 -23.03 -5.08 18.66
CA PRO A 48 -24.24 -5.22 17.88
C PRO A 48 -24.88 -3.90 17.46
N ALA A 49 -24.68 -2.82 18.25
CA ALA A 49 -25.28 -1.52 17.96
C ALA A 49 -24.34 -0.62 17.14
N ASP A 50 -23.06 -0.54 17.52
CA ASP A 50 -22.12 0.45 16.99
C ASP A 50 -20.87 -0.17 16.35
N GLY A 51 -20.77 -1.52 16.31
CA GLY A 51 -19.61 -2.21 15.73
C GLY A 51 -19.57 -2.09 14.20
N LEU A 52 -18.36 -2.06 13.67
CA LEU A 52 -18.14 -1.90 12.22
C LEU A 52 -18.82 -2.99 11.40
N ILE A 53 -18.86 -4.22 11.91
CA ILE A 53 -19.51 -5.35 11.21
C ILE A 53 -21.04 -5.16 11.17
N SER A 54 -21.65 -4.46 12.16
CA SER A 54 -23.08 -4.19 12.17
C SER A 54 -23.53 -3.25 11.05
N HIS A 55 -22.64 -2.40 10.58
CA HIS A 55 -22.88 -1.42 9.50
C HIS A 55 -22.18 -1.80 8.18
N MET A 56 -21.79 -3.05 8.02
CA MET A 56 -21.01 -3.50 6.84
C MET A 56 -21.79 -3.37 5.54
N GLU A 57 -23.11 -3.53 5.56
CA GLU A 57 -23.97 -3.56 4.36
C GLU A 57 -23.85 -2.29 3.51
N ASP A 58 -23.60 -1.16 4.17
CA ASP A 58 -23.51 0.15 3.51
C ASP A 58 -22.06 0.60 3.21
N HIS A 59 -21.05 -0.17 3.65
CA HIS A 59 -19.67 0.28 3.64
C HIS A 59 -18.69 -0.75 3.06
N PHE A 60 -17.53 -0.26 2.63
CA PHE A 60 -16.37 -1.09 2.34
C PHE A 60 -15.43 -1.10 3.55
N ILE A 61 -15.42 -2.18 4.29
CA ILE A 61 -14.56 -2.33 5.46
C ILE A 61 -13.23 -2.96 5.05
N VAL A 62 -12.15 -2.36 5.48
CA VAL A 62 -10.78 -2.83 5.24
C VAL A 62 -10.11 -3.12 6.57
N LEU A 63 -9.81 -4.37 6.83
CA LEU A 63 -9.02 -4.82 7.97
C LEU A 63 -7.55 -4.90 7.57
N GLU A 64 -6.72 -4.03 8.13
CA GLU A 64 -5.27 -4.04 7.89
C GLU A 64 -4.56 -4.86 8.96
N GLN A 65 -3.48 -5.56 8.57
CA GLN A 65 -2.68 -6.40 9.46
C GLN A 65 -3.51 -7.48 10.19
N VAL A 66 -4.41 -8.16 9.46
CA VAL A 66 -5.27 -9.22 10.02
C VAL A 66 -4.47 -10.36 10.63
N ASP A 67 -3.22 -10.54 10.20
CA ASP A 67 -2.23 -11.47 10.77
C ASP A 67 -1.88 -11.17 12.24
N ARG A 68 -2.32 -10.04 12.79
CA ARG A 68 -2.16 -9.68 14.20
C ARG A 68 -3.31 -10.14 15.10
N LEU A 69 -4.43 -10.55 14.52
CA LEU A 69 -5.58 -11.04 15.28
C LEU A 69 -5.35 -12.46 15.78
N ALA A 70 -5.86 -12.77 16.96
CA ALA A 70 -5.87 -14.14 17.46
C ALA A 70 -6.86 -15.00 16.65
N GLN A 71 -6.66 -16.31 16.65
CA GLN A 71 -7.52 -17.25 15.92
C GLN A 71 -8.98 -17.20 16.37
N GLY A 72 -9.25 -16.83 17.62
CA GLY A 72 -10.60 -16.67 18.16
C GLY A 72 -11.37 -15.57 17.44
N GLU A 73 -10.78 -14.38 17.31
CA GLU A 73 -11.39 -13.23 16.62
C GLU A 73 -11.58 -13.51 15.13
N LEU A 74 -10.62 -14.18 14.51
CA LEU A 74 -10.75 -14.58 13.10
C LEU A 74 -11.93 -15.53 12.88
N LYS A 75 -12.16 -16.50 13.78
CA LYS A 75 -13.31 -17.40 13.73
C LYS A 75 -14.62 -16.67 13.95
N GLU A 76 -14.68 -15.75 14.92
CA GLU A 76 -15.86 -14.94 15.20
C GLU A 76 -16.19 -14.05 14.00
N LEU A 77 -15.20 -13.36 13.45
CA LEU A 77 -15.34 -12.57 12.23
C LEU A 77 -15.94 -13.39 11.09
N THR A 78 -15.43 -14.61 10.88
CA THR A 78 -15.92 -15.50 9.82
C THR A 78 -17.35 -15.95 10.05
N SER A 79 -17.70 -16.33 11.27
CA SER A 79 -19.05 -16.79 11.60
C SER A 79 -20.10 -15.68 11.38
N LEU A 80 -19.75 -14.45 11.68
CA LEU A 80 -20.59 -13.28 11.45
C LEU A 80 -20.74 -12.95 9.96
N LEU A 81 -19.65 -13.12 9.18
CA LEU A 81 -19.66 -12.85 7.74
C LEU A 81 -20.46 -13.90 6.95
N GLN A 82 -20.45 -15.16 7.36
CA GLN A 82 -21.20 -16.23 6.69
C GLN A 82 -22.72 -16.05 6.76
N ASN A 83 -23.20 -15.31 7.75
CA ASN A 83 -24.63 -15.10 8.00
C ASN A 83 -25.16 -13.74 7.49
N ARG A 84 -24.35 -12.98 6.76
CA ARG A 84 -24.73 -11.64 6.28
C ARG A 84 -24.74 -11.57 4.77
N GLU A 85 -25.78 -10.92 4.25
CA GLU A 85 -25.90 -10.56 2.85
C GLU A 85 -25.54 -9.05 2.71
N GLY A 86 -24.72 -8.72 1.72
CA GLY A 86 -24.36 -7.34 1.41
C GLY A 86 -23.04 -6.85 2.05
N GLY A 87 -22.60 -5.69 1.59
CA GLY A 87 -21.35 -5.07 2.01
C GLY A 87 -20.10 -5.71 1.42
N LEU A 88 -18.98 -5.03 1.59
CA LEU A 88 -17.67 -5.53 1.16
C LEU A 88 -16.68 -5.50 2.32
N LEU A 89 -16.00 -6.60 2.52
CA LEU A 89 -14.90 -6.72 3.48
C LEU A 89 -13.62 -7.14 2.76
N ALA A 90 -12.56 -6.42 3.00
CA ALA A 90 -11.22 -6.79 2.56
C ALA A 90 -10.29 -6.95 3.76
N ALA A 91 -9.54 -8.04 3.78
CA ALA A 91 -8.46 -8.25 4.73
C ALA A 91 -7.11 -8.05 4.05
N VAL A 92 -6.22 -7.32 4.70
CA VAL A 92 -4.87 -7.06 4.21
C VAL A 92 -3.85 -7.76 5.08
N ILE A 93 -3.06 -8.61 4.47
CA ILE A 93 -1.97 -9.37 5.10
C ILE A 93 -0.64 -8.89 4.53
N ASN A 94 0.40 -8.85 5.37
CA ASN A 94 1.77 -8.65 4.91
C ASN A 94 2.44 -10.01 4.71
N GLU A 95 2.96 -10.24 3.50
CA GLU A 95 3.68 -11.48 3.15
C GLU A 95 4.96 -11.69 3.97
N ALA A 96 5.48 -10.62 4.58
CA ALA A 96 6.65 -10.68 5.46
C ALA A 96 6.35 -11.19 6.89
N SER A 97 5.08 -11.34 7.27
CA SER A 97 4.71 -12.01 8.51
C SER A 97 4.91 -13.52 8.31
N GLN A 98 6.01 -14.03 8.87
CA GLN A 98 6.57 -15.36 8.60
C GLN A 98 5.78 -16.56 9.16
N GLU A 99 4.61 -16.36 9.71
CA GLU A 99 3.79 -17.47 10.17
C GLU A 99 2.85 -17.95 9.06
N ALA A 100 3.33 -18.92 8.29
CA ALA A 100 2.53 -19.64 7.28
C ALA A 100 1.19 -20.17 7.85
N SER A 101 1.12 -20.43 9.15
CA SER A 101 -0.09 -20.85 9.87
C SER A 101 -1.18 -19.76 9.88
N VAL A 102 -0.80 -18.49 10.06
CA VAL A 102 -1.75 -17.36 10.10
C VAL A 102 -2.20 -17.01 8.68
N GLN A 103 -1.29 -17.06 7.71
CA GLN A 103 -1.66 -16.87 6.30
C GLN A 103 -2.65 -17.93 5.83
N ASN A 104 -2.43 -19.19 6.18
CA ASN A 104 -3.33 -20.29 5.84
C ASN A 104 -4.66 -20.19 6.58
N ALA A 105 -4.67 -19.77 7.84
CA ALA A 105 -5.91 -19.56 8.59
C ALA A 105 -6.73 -18.40 7.98
N ALA A 106 -6.13 -17.23 7.77
CA ALA A 106 -6.80 -16.11 7.15
C ALA A 106 -7.24 -16.44 5.70
N ALA A 107 -6.44 -17.19 4.95
CA ALA A 107 -6.75 -17.64 3.60
C ALA A 107 -8.02 -18.53 3.55
N GLY A 108 -8.24 -19.36 4.57
CA GLY A 108 -9.45 -20.19 4.67
C GLY A 108 -10.75 -19.41 4.92
N PHE A 109 -10.64 -18.16 5.37
CA PHE A 109 -11.80 -17.34 5.72
C PHE A 109 -12.28 -16.42 4.58
N PHE A 110 -11.42 -16.08 3.63
CA PHE A 110 -11.78 -15.20 2.52
C PHE A 110 -11.89 -16.01 1.22
N PRO A 111 -13.06 -16.00 0.56
CA PRO A 111 -13.29 -16.81 -0.64
C PRO A 111 -12.48 -16.32 -1.86
N ALA A 112 -12.09 -15.05 -1.87
CA ALA A 112 -11.27 -14.47 -2.93
C ALA A 112 -9.96 -13.94 -2.36
N GLN A 113 -8.84 -14.29 -3.02
CA GLN A 113 -7.52 -13.88 -2.63
C GLN A 113 -6.83 -13.19 -3.82
N ILE A 114 -6.28 -12.01 -3.57
CA ILE A 114 -5.55 -11.25 -4.59
C ILE A 114 -4.14 -10.98 -4.04
N ARG A 115 -3.15 -11.60 -4.68
CA ARG A 115 -1.74 -11.32 -4.40
C ARG A 115 -1.28 -10.14 -5.24
N LEU A 116 -0.78 -9.09 -4.57
CA LEU A 116 -0.12 -7.99 -5.26
C LEU A 116 1.38 -8.30 -5.38
N PRO A 117 1.93 -8.32 -6.59
CA PRO A 117 3.34 -8.65 -6.78
C PRO A 117 4.25 -7.61 -6.12
N ALA A 118 5.38 -8.07 -5.59
CA ALA A 118 6.44 -7.19 -5.13
C ALA A 118 7.07 -6.43 -6.32
N LEU A 119 7.68 -5.27 -6.06
CA LEU A 119 8.31 -4.49 -7.13
C LEU A 119 9.44 -5.24 -7.86
N SER A 120 10.08 -6.18 -7.18
CA SER A 120 11.08 -7.08 -7.76
C SER A 120 10.52 -8.06 -8.81
N GLU A 121 9.22 -8.32 -8.75
CA GLU A 121 8.51 -9.20 -9.70
C GLU A 121 7.95 -8.43 -10.91
N TRP A 122 8.06 -7.10 -10.91
CA TRP A 122 7.55 -6.28 -12.00
C TRP A 122 8.45 -6.35 -13.23
N SER A 123 7.85 -6.21 -14.42
CA SER A 123 8.63 -6.06 -15.65
C SER A 123 9.48 -4.78 -15.59
N LEU A 124 10.64 -4.80 -16.26
CA LEU A 124 11.48 -3.60 -16.34
C LEU A 124 10.74 -2.41 -16.98
N SER A 125 9.83 -2.68 -17.92
CA SER A 125 9.02 -1.64 -18.56
C SER A 125 8.03 -0.98 -17.58
N ASP A 126 7.36 -1.79 -16.75
CA ASP A 126 6.42 -1.26 -15.75
C ASP A 126 7.16 -0.50 -14.66
N ARG A 127 8.30 -1.03 -14.22
CA ARG A 127 9.18 -0.35 -13.26
C ARG A 127 9.72 0.96 -13.82
N LEU A 128 10.10 1.00 -15.11
CA LEU A 128 10.52 2.23 -15.79
C LEU A 128 9.40 3.27 -15.84
N ASN A 129 8.17 2.86 -16.17
CA ASN A 129 7.02 3.74 -16.20
C ASN A 129 6.71 4.33 -14.81
N LEU A 130 6.86 3.52 -13.76
CA LEU A 130 6.71 3.97 -12.39
C LEU A 130 7.79 4.99 -12.00
N ILE A 131 9.06 4.71 -12.32
CA ILE A 131 10.18 5.62 -12.06
C ILE A 131 9.95 6.96 -12.77
N ARG A 132 9.54 6.93 -14.04
CA ARG A 132 9.20 8.15 -14.80
C ARG A 132 8.08 8.95 -14.12
N ARG A 133 7.04 8.26 -13.65
CA ARG A 133 5.93 8.90 -12.94
C ARG A 133 6.40 9.60 -11.66
N PHE A 134 7.27 8.96 -10.87
CA PHE A 134 7.80 9.56 -9.66
C PHE A 134 8.66 10.79 -9.96
N PHE A 135 9.55 10.73 -10.95
CA PHE A 135 10.33 11.90 -11.36
C PHE A 135 9.46 13.04 -11.91
N THR A 136 8.39 12.72 -12.62
CA THR A 136 7.42 13.73 -13.09
C THR A 136 6.73 14.42 -11.92
N GLN A 137 6.36 13.66 -10.89
CA GLN A 137 5.76 14.20 -9.67
C GLN A 137 6.74 15.12 -8.93
N GLU A 138 7.99 14.71 -8.76
CA GLU A 138 9.03 15.52 -8.13
C GLU A 138 9.36 16.78 -8.96
N ALA A 139 9.36 16.68 -10.29
CA ALA A 139 9.52 17.84 -11.17
C ALA A 139 8.45 18.92 -10.94
N GLY A 140 7.18 18.47 -10.74
CA GLY A 140 6.09 19.36 -10.36
C GLY A 140 6.29 20.02 -9.00
N CYS A 141 6.83 19.29 -8.01
CA CYS A 141 7.11 19.83 -6.68
C CYS A 141 8.27 20.86 -6.69
N VAL A 142 9.33 20.58 -7.45
CA VAL A 142 10.52 21.43 -7.53
C VAL A 142 10.34 22.62 -8.48
N GLY A 143 9.36 22.53 -9.39
CA GLY A 143 9.13 23.58 -10.41
C GLY A 143 10.23 23.63 -11.47
N LYS A 144 11.02 22.56 -11.66
CA LYS A 144 12.11 22.48 -12.63
C LYS A 144 12.00 21.19 -13.46
N LYS A 145 12.51 21.22 -14.68
CA LYS A 145 12.65 20.02 -15.50
C LYS A 145 13.73 19.10 -14.88
N ILE A 146 13.38 17.86 -14.59
CA ILE A 146 14.34 16.86 -14.10
C ILE A 146 14.93 16.08 -15.28
N ILE A 147 16.26 15.99 -15.30
CA ILE A 147 17.04 15.18 -16.23
C ILE A 147 17.67 14.06 -15.42
N VAL A 148 17.40 12.82 -15.79
CA VAL A 148 17.89 11.64 -15.08
C VAL A 148 19.06 11.04 -15.87
N GLY A 149 20.20 10.86 -15.22
CA GLY A 149 21.36 10.19 -15.79
C GLY A 149 21.06 8.73 -16.14
N SER A 150 21.61 8.23 -17.25
CA SER A 150 21.39 6.85 -17.69
C SER A 150 21.88 5.81 -16.66
N GLU A 151 23.01 6.05 -16.03
CA GLU A 151 23.54 5.21 -14.96
C GLU A 151 22.55 5.12 -13.78
N LEU A 152 22.03 6.26 -13.30
CA LEU A 152 21.04 6.28 -12.26
C LEU A 152 19.78 5.50 -12.65
N LEU A 153 19.35 5.63 -13.90
CA LEU A 153 18.18 4.91 -14.38
C LEU A 153 18.37 3.39 -14.31
N ILE A 154 19.56 2.91 -14.70
CA ILE A 154 19.93 1.49 -14.60
C ILE A 154 19.93 1.05 -13.12
N CYS A 155 20.54 1.82 -12.23
CA CYS A 155 20.53 1.55 -10.81
C CYS A 155 19.09 1.42 -10.27
N LEU A 156 18.22 2.38 -10.55
CA LEU A 156 16.83 2.36 -10.10
C LEU A 156 16.01 1.19 -10.67
N LEU A 157 16.37 0.72 -11.88
CA LEU A 157 15.71 -0.44 -12.50
C LEU A 157 16.12 -1.76 -11.85
N LEU A 158 17.35 -1.88 -11.38
CA LEU A 158 17.92 -3.16 -10.98
C LEU A 158 18.04 -3.35 -9.46
N TYR A 159 18.15 -2.25 -8.64
CA TYR A 159 18.36 -2.43 -7.20
C TYR A 159 17.18 -3.12 -6.50
N PRO A 160 17.47 -3.98 -5.50
CA PRO A 160 16.44 -4.70 -4.77
C PRO A 160 15.70 -3.76 -3.83
N CYS A 161 14.55 -3.29 -4.24
CA CYS A 161 13.69 -2.38 -3.49
C CYS A 161 12.89 -3.15 -2.42
N ARG A 162 13.49 -3.45 -1.27
CA ARG A 162 12.94 -4.36 -0.24
C ARG A 162 11.61 -3.88 0.34
N GLU A 163 11.44 -2.56 0.51
CA GLU A 163 10.19 -1.95 0.97
C GLU A 163 9.26 -1.56 -0.20
N ASN A 164 9.50 -2.07 -1.39
CA ASN A 164 8.65 -1.89 -2.57
C ASN A 164 8.50 -0.41 -2.99
N LEU A 165 7.30 -0.03 -3.41
CA LEU A 165 6.97 1.30 -3.97
C LEU A 165 7.33 2.45 -3.04
N ARG A 166 7.16 2.26 -1.73
CA ARG A 166 7.45 3.30 -0.73
C ARG A 166 8.93 3.65 -0.73
N GLN A 167 9.78 2.64 -0.71
CA GLN A 167 11.23 2.84 -0.74
C GLN A 167 11.65 3.53 -2.04
N LEU A 168 11.20 3.01 -3.20
CA LEU A 168 11.54 3.60 -4.50
C LEU A 168 11.17 5.08 -4.57
N HIS A 169 9.96 5.45 -4.11
CA HIS A 169 9.52 6.84 -4.10
C HIS A 169 10.37 7.70 -3.16
N THR A 170 10.67 7.19 -1.97
CA THR A 170 11.51 7.91 -0.98
C THR A 170 12.93 8.10 -1.50
N ASP A 171 13.52 7.10 -2.13
CA ASP A 171 14.88 7.17 -2.67
C ASP A 171 14.97 8.18 -3.83
N ILE A 172 13.98 8.17 -4.75
CA ILE A 172 13.91 9.16 -5.83
C ILE A 172 13.76 10.58 -5.27
N ARG A 173 12.87 10.77 -4.30
CA ARG A 173 12.66 12.06 -3.65
C ARG A 173 13.93 12.57 -2.97
N MET A 174 14.65 11.69 -2.26
CA MET A 174 15.93 12.01 -1.62
C MET A 174 16.98 12.39 -2.66
N GLY A 175 17.10 11.62 -3.75
CA GLY A 175 18.02 11.96 -4.84
C GLY A 175 17.71 13.31 -5.49
N CYS A 176 16.43 13.62 -5.71
CA CYS A 176 16.03 14.94 -6.22
C CYS A 176 16.38 16.07 -5.24
N ALA A 177 16.18 15.86 -3.94
CA ALA A 177 16.54 16.84 -2.92
C ALA A 177 18.06 17.08 -2.86
N ASN A 178 18.87 16.03 -2.90
CA ASN A 178 20.34 16.13 -2.91
C ASN A 178 20.83 16.85 -4.18
N ALA A 179 20.30 16.50 -5.34
CA ALA A 179 20.62 17.18 -6.59
C ALA A 179 20.24 18.66 -6.55
N TYR A 180 19.07 18.99 -5.96
CA TYR A 180 18.63 20.36 -5.80
C TYR A 180 19.58 21.16 -4.91
N MET A 181 19.99 20.60 -3.78
CA MET A 181 20.96 21.24 -2.87
C MET A 181 22.32 21.47 -3.55
N ARG A 182 22.81 20.48 -4.31
CA ARG A 182 24.04 20.58 -5.08
C ARG A 182 24.01 21.68 -6.15
N CYS A 183 22.86 21.88 -6.77
CA CYS A 183 22.66 22.84 -7.86
C CYS A 183 21.97 24.13 -7.40
N TYR A 184 21.81 24.36 -6.09
CA TYR A 184 21.05 25.49 -5.56
C TYR A 184 21.58 26.86 -6.03
N GLU A 185 22.89 27.04 -6.13
CA GLU A 185 23.52 28.25 -6.60
C GLU A 185 23.48 28.40 -8.14
N GLN A 186 23.24 27.31 -8.83
CA GLN A 186 23.15 27.32 -10.29
C GLN A 186 21.72 27.69 -10.71
N LYS A 187 21.53 28.90 -11.23
CA LYS A 187 20.26 29.40 -11.75
C LYS A 187 19.90 28.70 -13.09
N THR A 188 19.77 27.37 -13.06
CA THR A 188 19.38 26.57 -14.23
C THR A 188 17.90 26.21 -14.17
N ASP A 189 17.21 26.14 -15.32
CA ASP A 189 15.81 25.71 -15.44
C ASP A 189 15.65 24.21 -15.35
N SER A 190 16.76 23.47 -15.33
CA SER A 190 16.77 22.00 -15.24
C SER A 190 17.62 21.51 -14.07
N LEU A 191 17.19 20.41 -13.49
CA LEU A 191 17.86 19.69 -12.40
C LEU A 191 18.35 18.34 -12.93
N THR A 192 19.66 18.16 -12.99
CA THR A 192 20.24 16.86 -13.35
C THR A 192 20.43 16.01 -12.10
N VAL A 193 19.75 14.88 -12.03
CA VAL A 193 19.89 13.88 -10.94
C VAL A 193 20.76 12.73 -11.43
N THR A 194 21.79 12.43 -10.68
CA THR A 194 22.83 11.43 -10.99
C THR A 194 22.89 10.33 -9.93
N ALA A 195 23.61 9.25 -10.18
CA ALA A 195 23.79 8.18 -9.21
C ALA A 195 24.45 8.68 -7.89
N SER A 196 25.31 9.70 -7.95
CA SER A 196 25.95 10.29 -6.75
C SER A 196 24.96 11.00 -5.82
N ASP A 197 23.79 11.37 -6.29
CA ASP A 197 22.73 12.00 -5.48
C ASP A 197 21.91 10.97 -4.69
N MET A 198 22.09 9.67 -4.97
CA MET A 198 21.33 8.57 -4.36
C MET A 198 22.05 7.96 -3.15
N PRO A 199 21.32 7.30 -2.25
CA PRO A 199 21.91 6.48 -1.19
C PRO A 199 22.83 5.39 -1.74
N ASP A 200 23.86 5.01 -0.96
CA ASP A 200 24.88 4.04 -1.36
C ASP A 200 24.29 2.69 -1.81
N TYR A 201 23.28 2.21 -1.11
CA TYR A 201 22.63 0.94 -1.43
C TYR A 201 21.88 0.93 -2.78
N VAL A 202 21.60 2.09 -3.37
CA VAL A 202 21.02 2.22 -4.71
C VAL A 202 22.15 2.17 -5.78
N ARG A 203 23.35 2.67 -5.43
CA ARG A 203 24.49 2.78 -6.35
C ARG A 203 25.26 1.48 -6.53
N HIS A 204 25.30 0.65 -5.50
CA HIS A 204 26.07 -0.59 -5.48
C HIS A 204 25.16 -1.78 -5.84
N ILE A 205 25.00 -2.02 -7.14
CA ILE A 205 24.26 -3.14 -7.71
C ILE A 205 25.26 -4.14 -8.27
#